data_fba277e51d78cb5d6bcb3321422be146
#
_entry.id   fba277e51d78cb5d6bcb3321422be146
#
_cell.length_a   1.000
_cell.length_b   1.000
_cell.length_c   1.000
_cell.angle_alpha   90.00
_cell.angle_beta   90.00
_cell.angle_gamma   90.00
#
_symmetry.space_group_name_H-M   'P 1'
#
loop_
_entity.id
_entity.type
_entity.pdbx_description
1 polymer ?
#
loop_
_entity_poly.entity_id
_entity_poly.type
_entity_poly.pdbx_seq_one_letter_code
_entity_poly.pdbx_strand_id
1 'polypeptide(L)'
;IAQLQKTQTTANSQFSILKSNLTKEQKQLVTSFYKNNLLIPVPEHLYASNNHIYALPYPYLDLKKARILRNGLYLGECKKNRFEPSHSLALALKPEEAMRTYDFDIDSLEIKKYLHGETLEGHRGNGFGLVLVDSNPLGFVKEVQGVLKNYYPKGLRKA
;
A
#
# COMPACT_ATOMS: atom_id res chain seq x y z
N ILE A 1 4.92 -6.06 38.08
CA ILE A 1 4.15 -6.56 36.91
C ILE A 1 2.69 -6.17 37.06
N ALA A 2 2.07 -6.44 38.21
CA ALA A 2 0.67 -6.07 38.45
C ALA A 2 0.44 -4.57 38.41
N GLN A 3 1.39 -3.76 38.88
CA GLN A 3 1.34 -2.32 38.82
C GLN A 3 1.43 -1.81 37.41
N LEU A 4 2.26 -2.44 36.54
CA LEU A 4 2.36 -2.09 35.13
C LEU A 4 1.03 -2.35 34.41
N GLN A 5 0.38 -3.46 34.69
CA GLN A 5 -0.93 -3.78 34.12
C GLN A 5 -1.99 -2.77 34.53
N LYS A 6 -2.02 -2.37 35.80
CA LYS A 6 -2.94 -1.35 36.28
C LYS A 6 -2.68 0.00 35.62
N THR A 7 -1.41 0.37 35.46
CA THR A 7 -1.02 1.61 34.79
C THR A 7 -1.46 1.60 33.33
N GLN A 8 -1.28 0.48 32.63
CA GLN A 8 -1.72 0.35 31.24
C GLN A 8 -3.25 0.46 31.12
N THR A 9 -3.99 -0.17 32.05
CA THR A 9 -5.45 -0.09 32.05
C THR A 9 -5.90 1.36 32.30
N THR A 10 -5.26 2.06 33.22
CA THR A 10 -5.55 3.47 33.51
C THR A 10 -5.23 4.35 32.30
N ALA A 11 -4.09 4.13 31.65
CA ALA A 11 -3.72 4.85 30.44
C ALA A 11 -4.73 4.62 29.32
N ASN A 12 -5.18 3.37 29.15
CA ASN A 12 -6.18 3.02 28.14
C ASN A 12 -7.54 3.69 28.42
N SER A 13 -7.87 3.97 29.69
CA SER A 13 -9.09 4.69 30.02
C SER A 13 -9.00 6.18 29.64
N GLN A 14 -7.78 6.73 29.56
CA GLN A 14 -7.57 8.12 29.14
C GLN A 14 -7.53 8.25 27.61
N PHE A 15 -7.07 7.23 26.90
CA PHE A 15 -6.95 7.19 25.45
C PHE A 15 -7.84 6.08 24.92
N SER A 16 -8.99 6.43 24.37
CA SER A 16 -9.90 5.45 23.80
C SER A 16 -9.23 4.68 22.68
N ILE A 17 -9.19 3.36 22.80
CA ILE A 17 -8.77 2.48 21.71
C ILE A 17 -9.95 2.40 20.75
N LEU A 18 -9.78 2.99 19.57
CA LEU A 18 -10.82 2.99 18.56
C LEU A 18 -10.63 1.82 17.61
N LYS A 19 -11.75 1.25 17.20
CA LYS A 19 -11.73 0.35 16.05
C LYS A 19 -11.39 1.17 14.81
N SER A 20 -10.94 0.48 13.75
CA SER A 20 -10.68 1.14 12.48
C SER A 20 -11.84 2.06 12.10
N ASN A 21 -11.52 3.28 11.67
CA ASN A 21 -12.52 4.26 11.24
C ASN A 21 -12.92 4.13 9.77
N LEU A 22 -12.46 3.08 9.08
CA LEU A 22 -12.83 2.84 7.69
C LEU A 22 -14.33 2.52 7.58
N THR A 23 -14.96 3.03 6.52
CA THR A 23 -16.30 2.61 6.17
C THR A 23 -16.28 1.16 5.68
N LYS A 24 -17.44 0.52 5.65
CA LYS A 24 -17.57 -0.84 5.13
C LYS A 24 -17.07 -0.94 3.69
N GLU A 25 -17.40 0.06 2.87
CA GLU A 25 -16.97 0.12 1.48
C GLU A 25 -15.45 0.24 1.36
N GLN A 26 -14.84 1.11 2.15
CA GLN A 26 -13.38 1.27 2.17
C GLN A 26 -12.69 -0.03 2.57
N LYS A 27 -13.20 -0.73 3.60
CA LYS A 27 -12.67 -2.03 4.01
C LYS A 27 -12.74 -3.06 2.89
N GLN A 28 -13.87 -3.10 2.18
CA GLN A 28 -14.05 -4.03 1.06
C GLN A 28 -13.05 -3.77 -0.06
N LEU A 29 -12.83 -2.50 -0.41
CA LEU A 29 -11.90 -2.12 -1.47
C LEU A 29 -10.46 -2.51 -1.12
N VAL A 30 -10.04 -2.22 0.12
CA VAL A 30 -8.68 -2.57 0.59
C VAL A 30 -8.51 -4.09 0.65
N THR A 31 -9.49 -4.80 1.20
CA THR A 31 -9.46 -6.25 1.32
C THR A 31 -9.39 -6.92 -0.06
N SER A 32 -10.20 -6.45 -1.01
CA SER A 32 -10.20 -6.98 -2.37
C SER A 32 -8.85 -6.73 -3.07
N PHE A 33 -8.27 -5.55 -2.86
CA PHE A 33 -6.96 -5.25 -3.43
C PHE A 33 -5.90 -6.24 -2.91
N TYR A 34 -5.83 -6.45 -1.61
CA TYR A 34 -4.87 -7.39 -1.01
C TYR A 34 -5.10 -8.81 -1.50
N LYS A 35 -6.37 -9.25 -1.49
CA LYS A 35 -6.73 -10.61 -1.92
C LYS A 35 -6.35 -10.88 -3.37
N ASN A 36 -6.53 -9.91 -4.24
CA ASN A 36 -6.36 -10.09 -5.69
C ASN A 36 -4.94 -9.82 -6.19
N ASN A 37 -4.11 -9.16 -5.40
CA ASN A 37 -2.81 -8.67 -5.87
C ASN A 37 -1.63 -9.03 -4.99
N LEU A 38 -1.85 -9.32 -3.71
CA LEU A 38 -0.78 -9.57 -2.74
C LEU A 38 -0.92 -10.94 -2.11
N LEU A 39 0.20 -11.46 -1.61
CA LEU A 39 0.29 -12.77 -0.94
C LEU A 39 0.33 -12.61 0.59
N ILE A 40 0.16 -11.40 1.09
CA ILE A 40 0.15 -11.09 2.51
C ILE A 40 -1.26 -10.66 2.94
N PRO A 41 -1.61 -10.82 4.22
CA PRO A 41 -2.92 -10.39 4.70
C PRO A 41 -3.02 -8.86 4.78
N VAL A 42 -4.26 -8.37 4.81
CA VAL A 42 -4.54 -6.95 5.08
C VAL A 42 -3.97 -6.60 6.46
N PRO A 43 -3.30 -5.44 6.60
CA PRO A 43 -2.81 -5.02 7.90
C PRO A 43 -3.92 -4.97 8.96
N GLU A 44 -3.57 -5.37 10.18
CA GLU A 44 -4.54 -5.47 11.27
C GLU A 44 -5.10 -4.10 11.69
N HIS A 45 -4.25 -3.07 11.70
CA HIS A 45 -4.63 -1.75 12.17
C HIS A 45 -4.64 -0.76 11.01
N LEU A 46 -5.84 -0.34 10.60
CA LEU A 46 -6.05 0.59 9.49
C LEU A 46 -6.66 1.90 9.98
N TYR A 47 -6.30 2.99 9.33
CA TYR A 47 -6.83 4.31 9.57
C TYR A 47 -7.14 5.00 8.24
N ALA A 48 -8.29 5.67 8.17
CA ALA A 48 -8.67 6.45 6.99
C ALA A 48 -8.69 7.95 7.31
N SER A 49 -8.05 8.73 6.45
CA SER A 49 -8.18 10.18 6.40
C SER A 49 -8.87 10.50 5.09
N ASN A 50 -10.16 10.80 5.14
CA ASN A 50 -11.04 10.85 3.97
C ASN A 50 -10.95 9.49 3.21
N ASN A 51 -10.50 9.48 1.98
CA ASN A 51 -10.34 8.25 1.19
C ASN A 51 -8.91 7.71 1.18
N HIS A 52 -8.01 8.31 1.95
CA HIS A 52 -6.61 7.87 2.04
C HIS A 52 -6.46 6.88 3.19
N ILE A 53 -5.89 5.73 2.90
CA ILE A 53 -5.81 4.61 3.83
C ILE A 53 -4.37 4.41 4.30
N TYR A 54 -4.21 4.25 5.61
CA TYR A 54 -2.92 4.05 6.26
C TYR A 54 -2.94 2.76 7.07
N ALA A 55 -1.81 2.05 7.08
CA ALA A 55 -1.57 0.93 7.98
C ALA A 55 -0.77 1.45 9.18
N LEU A 56 -1.24 1.14 10.38
CA LEU A 56 -0.58 1.55 11.62
C LEU A 56 0.15 0.36 12.24
N PRO A 57 1.32 0.59 12.88
CA PRO A 57 2.04 -0.49 13.57
C PRO A 57 1.43 -0.85 14.92
N TYR A 58 0.40 -0.13 15.37
CA TYR A 58 -0.26 -0.31 16.66
C TYR A 58 -1.76 -0.02 16.50
N PRO A 59 -2.61 -0.44 17.46
CA PRO A 59 -4.02 -0.11 17.42
C PRO A 59 -4.26 1.41 17.37
N TYR A 60 -5.30 1.79 16.62
CA TYR A 60 -5.67 3.20 16.52
C TYR A 60 -6.12 3.72 17.88
N LEU A 61 -5.39 4.69 18.40
CA LEU A 61 -5.75 5.42 19.60
C LEU A 61 -6.23 6.81 19.18
N ASP A 62 -7.21 7.35 19.94
CA ASP A 62 -7.71 8.70 19.68
C ASP A 62 -6.68 9.74 20.16
N LEU A 63 -5.56 9.77 19.44
CA LEU A 63 -4.48 10.73 19.63
C LEU A 63 -4.60 11.85 18.60
N LYS A 64 -3.70 12.80 18.66
CA LYS A 64 -3.65 13.89 17.68
C LYS A 64 -3.39 13.30 16.28
N LYS A 65 -4.26 13.62 15.34
CA LYS A 65 -4.23 13.10 13.95
C LYS A 65 -2.85 13.19 13.30
N ALA A 66 -2.11 14.26 13.54
CA ALA A 66 -0.80 14.49 12.95
C ALA A 66 0.23 13.38 13.33
N ARG A 67 0.13 12.85 14.55
CA ARG A 67 1.03 11.77 14.99
C ARG A 67 0.69 10.44 14.32
N ILE A 68 -0.59 10.17 14.12
CA ILE A 68 -1.05 8.93 13.47
C ILE A 68 -0.52 8.88 12.04
N LEU A 69 -0.66 9.98 11.31
CA LEU A 69 -0.24 10.04 9.90
C LEU A 69 1.28 9.94 9.73
N ARG A 70 2.07 10.37 10.73
CA ARG A 70 3.53 10.27 10.68
C ARG A 70 4.03 8.82 10.81
N ASN A 71 3.34 8.00 11.59
CA ASN A 71 3.80 6.65 11.92
C ASN A 71 3.13 5.59 11.06
N GLY A 72 2.16 5.96 10.25
CA GLY A 72 1.44 5.04 9.39
C GLY A 72 2.08 4.89 8.02
N LEU A 73 2.04 3.68 7.47
CA LEU A 73 2.38 3.45 6.07
C LEU A 73 1.17 3.82 5.21
N TYR A 74 1.36 4.74 4.29
CA TYR A 74 0.30 5.12 3.35
C TYR A 74 0.09 3.99 2.33
N LEU A 75 -1.10 3.37 2.37
CA LEU A 75 -1.40 2.24 1.50
C LEU A 75 -1.94 2.67 0.14
N GLY A 76 -2.73 3.73 0.09
CA GLY A 76 -3.34 4.19 -1.13
C GLY A 76 -4.64 4.92 -0.91
N GLU A 77 -5.38 5.15 -1.99
CA GLU A 77 -6.60 5.93 -1.99
C GLU A 77 -7.78 5.10 -2.49
N CYS A 78 -8.91 5.16 -1.76
CA CYS A 78 -10.16 4.58 -2.22
C CYS A 78 -10.83 5.53 -3.21
N LYS A 79 -10.96 5.08 -4.45
CA LYS A 79 -11.70 5.77 -5.51
C LYS A 79 -13.08 5.12 -5.65
N LYS A 80 -13.89 5.61 -6.57
CA LYS A 80 -15.18 4.97 -6.85
C LYS A 80 -14.95 3.56 -7.40
N ASN A 81 -15.39 2.56 -6.66
CA ASN A 81 -15.34 1.14 -7.02
C ASN A 81 -13.92 0.57 -7.22
N ARG A 82 -12.86 1.26 -6.76
CA ARG A 82 -11.50 0.74 -6.87
C ARG A 82 -10.59 1.31 -5.78
N PHE A 83 -9.53 0.55 -5.49
CA PHE A 83 -8.46 1.00 -4.63
C PHE A 83 -7.22 1.27 -5.48
N GLU A 84 -6.66 2.47 -5.37
CA GLU A 84 -5.39 2.81 -6.04
C GLU A 84 -4.27 2.73 -5.02
N PRO A 85 -3.34 1.76 -5.18
CA PRO A 85 -2.23 1.61 -4.25
C PRO A 85 -1.24 2.76 -4.37
N SER A 86 -0.61 3.10 -3.24
CA SER A 86 0.38 4.16 -3.19
C SER A 86 1.75 3.66 -3.64
N HIS A 87 2.60 4.61 -4.04
CA HIS A 87 4.00 4.32 -4.32
C HIS A 87 4.74 3.87 -3.05
N SER A 88 4.38 4.43 -1.91
CA SER A 88 4.94 4.02 -0.61
C SER A 88 4.71 2.55 -0.32
N LEU A 89 3.53 2.03 -0.66
CA LEU A 89 3.24 0.60 -0.52
C LEU A 89 4.14 -0.23 -1.43
N ALA A 90 4.31 0.19 -2.68
CA ALA A 90 5.19 -0.51 -3.62
C ALA A 90 6.60 -0.67 -3.06
N LEU A 91 7.15 0.41 -2.51
CA LEU A 91 8.50 0.40 -1.96
C LEU A 91 8.63 -0.37 -0.65
N ALA A 92 7.52 -0.53 0.09
CA ALA A 92 7.51 -1.26 1.35
C ALA A 92 7.34 -2.78 1.17
N LEU A 93 6.84 -3.22 0.01
CA LEU A 93 6.62 -4.64 -0.27
C LEU A 93 7.94 -5.34 -0.61
N LYS A 94 8.04 -6.59 -0.19
CA LYS A 94 9.09 -7.49 -0.68
C LYS A 94 8.60 -8.14 -1.98
N PRO A 95 9.51 -8.48 -2.91
CA PRO A 95 9.09 -9.12 -4.17
C PRO A 95 8.23 -10.36 -3.98
N GLU A 96 8.54 -11.20 -2.99
CA GLU A 96 7.79 -12.41 -2.69
C GLU A 96 6.40 -12.17 -2.11
N GLU A 97 6.08 -10.93 -1.73
CA GLU A 97 4.76 -10.57 -1.20
C GLU A 97 3.76 -10.15 -2.28
N ALA A 98 4.22 -9.96 -3.50
CA ALA A 98 3.36 -9.60 -4.62
C ALA A 98 3.05 -10.82 -5.49
N MET A 99 1.79 -10.92 -5.96
CA MET A 99 1.40 -12.01 -6.85
C MET A 99 2.06 -11.92 -8.22
N ARG A 100 2.35 -10.70 -8.67
CA ARG A 100 2.95 -10.45 -9.99
C ARG A 100 4.17 -9.56 -9.83
N THR A 101 5.29 -10.00 -10.41
CA THR A 101 6.52 -9.21 -10.42
C THR A 101 7.09 -9.19 -11.83
N TYR A 102 7.70 -8.08 -12.18
CA TYR A 102 8.30 -7.84 -13.49
C TYR A 102 9.72 -7.32 -13.23
N ASP A 103 10.68 -8.23 -13.22
CA ASP A 103 12.07 -7.91 -12.85
C ASP A 103 12.89 -7.62 -14.11
N PHE A 104 13.54 -6.47 -14.14
CA PHE A 104 14.33 -6.02 -15.26
C PHE A 104 15.71 -5.56 -14.82
N ASP A 105 16.69 -5.66 -15.72
CA ASP A 105 18.01 -5.11 -15.47
C ASP A 105 17.96 -3.57 -15.48
N ILE A 106 18.83 -2.96 -14.68
CA ILE A 106 18.86 -1.50 -14.54
C ILE A 106 19.08 -0.77 -15.88
N ASP A 107 19.83 -1.40 -16.80
CA ASP A 107 20.14 -0.81 -18.12
C ASP A 107 19.12 -1.19 -19.19
N SER A 108 18.04 -1.88 -18.83
CA SER A 108 17.05 -2.35 -19.81
C SER A 108 16.22 -1.19 -20.38
N LEU A 109 15.73 -1.40 -21.59
CA LEU A 109 14.80 -0.45 -22.22
C LEU A 109 13.51 -0.34 -21.42
N GLU A 110 13.05 -1.46 -20.83
CA GLU A 110 11.83 -1.53 -20.05
C GLU A 110 11.90 -0.58 -18.83
N ILE A 111 13.03 -0.56 -18.11
CA ILE A 111 13.20 0.36 -16.97
C ILE A 111 13.21 1.82 -17.43
N LYS A 112 13.87 2.11 -18.55
CA LYS A 112 13.86 3.47 -19.10
C LYS A 112 12.45 3.91 -19.46
N LYS A 113 11.66 3.05 -20.11
CA LYS A 113 10.26 3.31 -20.43
C LYS A 113 9.43 3.54 -19.15
N TYR A 114 9.61 2.66 -18.15
CA TYR A 114 8.87 2.77 -16.92
C TYR A 114 9.12 4.11 -16.22
N LEU A 115 10.38 4.53 -16.11
CA LEU A 115 10.75 5.80 -15.47
C LEU A 115 10.22 7.02 -16.23
N HIS A 116 9.95 6.89 -17.52
CA HIS A 116 9.32 7.94 -18.34
C HIS A 116 7.80 7.95 -18.20
N GLY A 117 7.21 6.93 -17.59
CA GLY A 117 5.76 6.81 -17.46
C GLY A 117 5.09 6.06 -18.60
N GLU A 118 5.86 5.38 -19.44
CA GLU A 118 5.33 4.62 -20.59
C GLU A 118 4.77 3.27 -20.16
N THR A 119 3.93 2.70 -21.01
CA THR A 119 3.40 1.34 -20.80
C THR A 119 4.45 0.30 -21.19
N LEU A 120 4.30 -0.89 -20.61
CA LEU A 120 5.14 -2.04 -20.92
C LEU A 120 4.25 -3.23 -21.32
N GLU A 121 4.86 -4.28 -21.81
CA GLU A 121 4.15 -5.54 -22.08
C GLU A 121 4.19 -6.45 -20.84
N GLY A 122 3.10 -7.16 -20.57
CA GLY A 122 2.99 -8.07 -19.45
C GLY A 122 2.34 -9.38 -19.82
N HIS A 123 2.70 -10.45 -19.12
CA HIS A 123 2.19 -11.81 -19.38
C HIS A 123 1.93 -12.56 -18.07
N ARG A 124 1.62 -11.84 -16.99
CA ARG A 124 1.40 -12.42 -15.67
C ARG A 124 -0.06 -12.52 -15.28
N GLY A 125 -0.96 -11.99 -16.11
CA GLY A 125 -2.38 -11.93 -15.81
C GLY A 125 -2.79 -10.57 -15.26
N ASN A 126 -4.09 -10.27 -15.34
CA ASN A 126 -4.64 -8.96 -14.96
C ASN A 126 -4.46 -8.68 -13.48
N GLY A 127 -4.14 -7.45 -13.15
CA GLY A 127 -4.02 -6.95 -11.78
C GLY A 127 -2.76 -6.14 -11.55
N PHE A 128 -2.60 -5.67 -10.32
CA PHE A 128 -1.41 -4.91 -9.93
C PHE A 128 -0.21 -5.81 -9.74
N GLY A 129 0.96 -5.32 -10.10
CA GLY A 129 2.22 -6.01 -9.89
C GLY A 129 3.34 -5.03 -9.62
N LEU A 130 4.46 -5.54 -9.15
CA LEU A 130 5.65 -4.75 -8.86
C LEU A 130 6.63 -4.81 -10.03
N VAL A 131 7.07 -3.65 -10.46
CA VAL A 131 8.26 -3.55 -11.30
C VAL A 131 9.46 -3.57 -10.39
N LEU A 132 10.39 -4.48 -10.67
CA LEU A 132 11.62 -4.62 -9.93
C LEU A 132 12.79 -4.23 -10.82
N VAL A 133 13.82 -3.67 -10.21
CA VAL A 133 15.11 -3.45 -10.85
C VAL A 133 16.15 -4.21 -10.05
N ASP A 134 16.77 -5.20 -10.70
CA ASP A 134 17.72 -6.11 -10.03
C ASP A 134 17.15 -6.65 -8.71
N SER A 135 15.89 -7.12 -8.76
CA SER A 135 15.12 -7.70 -7.63
C SER A 135 14.70 -6.72 -6.55
N ASN A 136 14.83 -5.41 -6.77
CA ASN A 136 14.40 -4.38 -5.82
C ASN A 136 13.15 -3.66 -6.33
N PRO A 137 12.12 -3.45 -5.48
CA PRO A 137 10.91 -2.78 -5.90
C PRO A 137 11.17 -1.35 -6.39
N LEU A 138 10.60 -1.03 -7.55
CA LEU A 138 10.70 0.31 -8.15
C LEU A 138 9.37 1.03 -8.13
N GLY A 139 8.26 0.31 -8.33
CA GLY A 139 6.92 0.87 -8.30
C GLY A 139 5.88 -0.12 -8.80
N PHE A 140 4.62 0.33 -8.84
CA PHE A 140 3.52 -0.49 -9.34
C PHE A 140 3.29 -0.33 -10.82
N VAL A 141 2.74 -1.38 -11.41
CA VAL A 141 2.05 -1.38 -12.69
C VAL A 141 0.73 -2.11 -12.53
N LYS A 142 -0.21 -1.90 -13.45
CA LYS A 142 -1.44 -2.68 -13.50
C LYS A 142 -1.53 -3.35 -14.87
N GLU A 143 -1.47 -4.67 -14.88
CA GLU A 143 -1.62 -5.42 -16.13
C GLU A 143 -3.10 -5.50 -16.49
N VAL A 144 -3.42 -5.10 -17.72
CA VAL A 144 -4.75 -5.20 -18.31
C VAL A 144 -4.58 -5.72 -19.73
N GLN A 145 -5.02 -6.95 -19.98
CA GLN A 145 -4.96 -7.58 -21.31
C GLN A 145 -3.57 -7.49 -21.96
N GLY A 146 -2.54 -7.83 -21.19
CA GLY A 146 -1.17 -7.87 -21.68
C GLY A 146 -0.44 -6.53 -21.71
N VAL A 147 -1.08 -5.45 -21.27
CA VAL A 147 -0.47 -4.13 -21.21
C VAL A 147 -0.27 -3.74 -19.75
N LEU A 148 0.94 -3.34 -19.40
CA LEU A 148 1.27 -2.83 -18.07
C LEU A 148 1.03 -1.32 -18.04
N LYS A 149 -0.04 -0.91 -17.39
CA LYS A 149 -0.32 0.52 -17.15
C LYS A 149 0.64 1.03 -16.08
N ASN A 150 1.25 2.18 -16.35
CA ASN A 150 2.30 2.74 -15.50
C ASN A 150 1.70 3.48 -14.30
N TYR A 151 2.12 3.07 -13.08
CA TYR A 151 1.72 3.71 -11.82
C TYR A 151 2.89 4.42 -11.14
N TYR A 152 4.02 4.59 -11.85
CA TYR A 152 5.13 5.37 -11.31
C TYR A 152 4.67 6.82 -11.11
N PRO A 153 4.95 7.45 -9.94
CA PRO A 153 4.46 8.80 -9.66
C PRO A 153 4.86 9.81 -10.73
N LYS A 154 3.90 10.60 -11.18
CA LYS A 154 4.13 11.58 -12.26
C LYS A 154 5.24 12.56 -11.90
N GLY A 155 5.33 12.97 -10.64
CA GLY A 155 6.36 13.90 -10.18
C GLY A 155 7.77 13.32 -10.18
N LEU A 156 7.92 11.99 -10.26
CA LEU A 156 9.22 11.32 -10.29
C LEU A 156 9.64 10.90 -11.70
N ARG A 157 8.77 11.05 -12.69
CA ARG A 157 9.06 10.61 -14.06
C ARG A 157 10.13 11.48 -14.69
N LYS A 158 11.04 10.82 -15.40
CA LYS A 158 12.10 11.52 -16.13
C LYS A 158 11.56 12.06 -17.45
N ALA A 159 12.03 13.26 -17.80
CA ALA A 159 11.66 13.88 -19.05
C ALA A 159 12.33 13.20 -20.26
#